data_e2671a7d293439c2da6e9e80e0e6259b
#
_entry.id   e2671a7d293439c2da6e9e80e0e6259b
#
_cell.length_a   1.000
_cell.length_b   1.000
_cell.length_c   1.000
_cell.angle_alpha   90.00
_cell.angle_beta   90.00
_cell.angle_gamma   90.00
#
_symmetry.space_group_name_H-M   'P 1'
#
loop_
_entity.id
_entity.type
_entity.pdbx_description
1 polymer ?
#
loop_
_entity_poly.entity_id
_entity_poly.type
_entity_poly.pdbx_seq_one_letter_code
_entity_poly.pdbx_strand_id
1 'polypeptide(L)'
;FNDLIEDFLTKETINKFKVLFIDEAQDLSLLQWEMVRKIWSRAEKTYIAGDDDQAIFKWAGADVDHFIALKEEVDDIQTLDQSYRIPGGPIHELSQNIIGKIQNRFDKVYKPRQEEGILRRYSDITQVDMSEGRWLVLSSANHFLEDAKDLCELQGWYYQYKGRNSIPLKLLLALNNWESWRKGGMLNHLEIKNIYEYLGSNVLE
;
A
#
# COMPACT_ATOMS: atom_id res chain seq x y z
N PHE A 1 -21.78 -3.23 -4.13
CA PHE A 1 -21.08 -2.18 -4.91
C PHE A 1 -21.40 -2.30 -6.39
N ASN A 2 -21.40 -3.51 -6.96
CA ASN A 2 -21.76 -3.74 -8.37
C ASN A 2 -23.18 -3.25 -8.69
N ASP A 3 -24.15 -3.48 -7.80
CA ASP A 3 -25.54 -3.03 -7.95
C ASP A 3 -25.65 -1.51 -8.16
N LEU A 4 -24.76 -0.73 -7.52
CA LEU A 4 -24.71 0.73 -7.70
C LEU A 4 -24.19 1.12 -9.08
N ILE A 5 -23.25 0.37 -9.64
CA ILE A 5 -22.72 0.59 -10.98
C ILE A 5 -23.79 0.22 -12.01
N GLU A 6 -24.45 -0.92 -11.81
CA GLU A 6 -25.54 -1.35 -12.67
C GLU A 6 -26.70 -0.34 -12.68
N ASP A 7 -27.12 0.16 -11.50
CA ASP A 7 -28.11 1.25 -11.40
C ASP A 7 -27.65 2.52 -12.13
N PHE A 8 -26.38 2.89 -11.99
CA PHE A 8 -25.82 4.03 -12.73
C PHE A 8 -25.87 3.81 -14.25
N LEU A 9 -25.61 2.59 -14.71
CA LEU A 9 -25.62 2.25 -16.13
C LEU A 9 -27.03 2.35 -16.74
N THR A 10 -28.09 2.15 -15.95
CA THR A 10 -29.49 2.30 -16.42
C THR A 10 -29.92 3.75 -16.61
N LYS A 11 -29.23 4.73 -15.99
CA LYS A 11 -29.60 6.15 -16.09
C LYS A 11 -29.47 6.66 -17.52
N GLU A 12 -30.52 7.27 -18.05
CA GLU A 12 -30.54 7.80 -19.42
C GLU A 12 -29.64 9.02 -19.60
N THR A 13 -29.52 9.84 -18.54
CA THR A 13 -28.75 11.09 -18.60
C THR A 13 -27.75 11.17 -17.47
N ILE A 14 -26.54 11.59 -17.84
CA ILE A 14 -25.48 11.97 -16.89
C ILE A 14 -24.96 13.37 -17.21
N ASN A 15 -24.40 14.05 -16.23
CA ASN A 15 -23.86 15.37 -16.40
C ASN A 15 -22.72 15.39 -17.43
N LYS A 16 -22.53 16.55 -18.07
CA LYS A 16 -21.32 16.80 -18.88
C LYS A 16 -20.17 17.20 -17.99
N PHE A 17 -18.98 16.78 -18.38
CA PHE A 17 -17.73 17.08 -17.68
C PHE A 17 -16.77 17.81 -18.63
N LYS A 18 -16.06 18.80 -18.11
CA LYS A 18 -14.99 19.43 -18.88
C LYS A 18 -13.77 18.53 -18.97
N VAL A 19 -13.40 17.92 -17.84
CA VAL A 19 -12.24 17.04 -17.76
C VAL A 19 -12.60 15.83 -16.89
N LEU A 20 -12.19 14.66 -17.34
CA LEU A 20 -12.25 13.40 -16.62
C LEU A 20 -10.82 12.89 -16.38
N PHE A 21 -10.51 12.53 -15.17
CA PHE A 21 -9.28 11.82 -14.81
C PHE A 21 -9.62 10.44 -14.28
N ILE A 22 -8.93 9.43 -14.81
CA ILE A 22 -9.03 8.04 -14.37
C ILE A 22 -7.62 7.61 -13.98
N ASP A 23 -7.45 7.21 -12.74
CA ASP A 23 -6.17 6.73 -12.21
C ASP A 23 -6.25 5.24 -11.87
N GLU A 24 -5.12 4.55 -11.84
CA GLU A 24 -5.00 3.10 -11.61
C GLU A 24 -5.93 2.28 -12.54
N ALA A 25 -6.02 2.68 -13.80
CA ALA A 25 -6.98 2.14 -14.76
C ALA A 25 -6.78 0.63 -15.05
N GLN A 26 -5.58 0.09 -14.82
CA GLN A 26 -5.29 -1.34 -14.95
C GLN A 26 -6.05 -2.22 -13.94
N ASP A 27 -6.56 -1.63 -12.86
CA ASP A 27 -7.28 -2.37 -11.80
C ASP A 27 -8.80 -2.40 -12.01
N LEU A 28 -9.30 -1.76 -13.05
CA LEU A 28 -10.73 -1.70 -13.33
C LEU A 28 -11.25 -3.03 -13.91
N SER A 29 -12.40 -3.48 -13.39
CA SER A 29 -13.16 -4.59 -13.97
C SER A 29 -13.93 -4.13 -15.22
N LEU A 30 -14.40 -5.09 -16.04
CA LEU A 30 -15.21 -4.77 -17.22
C LEU A 30 -16.45 -3.95 -16.88
N LEU A 31 -17.16 -4.27 -15.79
CA LEU A 31 -18.31 -3.49 -15.34
C LEU A 31 -17.94 -2.04 -14.98
N GLN A 32 -16.78 -1.85 -14.34
CA GLN A 32 -16.28 -0.51 -14.05
C GLN A 32 -15.86 0.21 -15.34
N TRP A 33 -15.30 -0.49 -16.31
CA TRP A 33 -15.00 0.06 -17.62
C TRP A 33 -16.25 0.52 -18.36
N GLU A 34 -17.36 -0.22 -18.31
CA GLU A 34 -18.65 0.21 -18.88
C GLU A 34 -19.11 1.53 -18.25
N MET A 35 -19.02 1.65 -16.93
CA MET A 35 -19.32 2.89 -16.22
C MET A 35 -18.39 4.04 -16.67
N VAL A 36 -17.10 3.79 -16.73
CA VAL A 36 -16.09 4.78 -17.17
C VAL A 36 -16.39 5.23 -18.59
N ARG A 37 -16.67 4.31 -19.53
CA ARG A 37 -17.00 4.66 -20.93
C ARG A 37 -18.25 5.54 -21.03
N LYS A 38 -19.26 5.26 -20.23
CA LYS A 38 -20.47 6.08 -20.17
C LYS A 38 -20.15 7.51 -19.69
N ILE A 39 -19.27 7.67 -18.69
CA ILE A 39 -18.82 8.99 -18.21
C ILE A 39 -17.92 9.66 -19.24
N TRP A 40 -16.99 8.92 -19.83
CA TRP A 40 -16.05 9.39 -20.86
C TRP A 40 -16.78 10.00 -22.04
N SER A 41 -17.86 9.36 -22.52
CA SER A 41 -18.68 9.87 -23.62
C SER A 41 -19.30 11.26 -23.35
N ARG A 42 -19.23 11.74 -22.12
CA ARG A 42 -19.77 13.03 -21.67
C ARG A 42 -18.70 14.03 -21.24
N ALA A 43 -17.43 13.66 -21.35
CA ALA A 43 -16.28 14.53 -21.04
C ALA A 43 -15.73 15.17 -22.32
N GLU A 44 -15.29 16.43 -22.22
CA GLU A 44 -14.64 17.13 -23.33
C GLU A 44 -13.17 16.67 -23.48
N LYS A 45 -12.52 16.36 -22.35
CA LYS A 45 -11.16 15.81 -22.29
C LYS A 45 -11.10 14.69 -21.26
N THR A 46 -10.40 13.62 -21.59
CA THR A 46 -10.21 12.48 -20.67
C THR A 46 -8.73 12.13 -20.60
N TYR A 47 -8.25 11.96 -19.39
CA TYR A 47 -6.91 11.48 -19.07
C TYR A 47 -7.02 10.16 -18.33
N ILE A 48 -6.36 9.13 -18.85
CA ILE A 48 -6.36 7.79 -18.28
C ILE A 48 -4.93 7.46 -17.91
N ALA A 49 -4.69 7.19 -16.64
CA ALA A 49 -3.40 6.77 -16.12
C ALA A 49 -3.48 5.36 -15.56
N GLY A 50 -2.40 4.60 -15.75
CA GLY A 50 -2.28 3.25 -15.24
C GLY A 50 -0.94 2.64 -15.57
N ASP A 51 -0.64 1.52 -14.93
CA ASP A 51 0.58 0.75 -15.16
C ASP A 51 0.23 -0.74 -15.25
N ASP A 52 0.20 -1.28 -16.46
CA ASP A 52 -0.11 -2.69 -16.74
C ASP A 52 0.84 -3.67 -16.05
N ASP A 53 2.10 -3.28 -15.78
CA ASP A 53 3.06 -4.08 -15.01
C ASP A 53 2.69 -4.19 -13.52
N GLN A 54 1.78 -3.33 -13.02
CA GLN A 54 1.26 -3.35 -11.65
C GLN A 54 -0.13 -4.00 -11.53
N ALA A 55 -0.67 -4.56 -12.61
CA ALA A 55 -1.98 -5.21 -12.63
C ALA A 55 -1.98 -6.54 -11.86
N ILE A 56 -2.19 -6.49 -10.55
CA ILE A 56 -2.20 -7.66 -9.64
C ILE A 56 -3.60 -8.10 -9.21
N PHE A 57 -4.65 -7.37 -9.61
CA PHE A 57 -6.03 -7.62 -9.17
C PHE A 57 -6.88 -8.41 -10.18
N LYS A 58 -6.26 -9.14 -11.11
CA LYS A 58 -6.99 -10.00 -12.07
C LYS A 58 -7.90 -11.01 -11.36
N TRP A 59 -7.48 -11.54 -10.23
CA TRP A 59 -8.29 -12.44 -9.38
C TRP A 59 -9.54 -11.76 -8.78
N ALA A 60 -9.54 -10.42 -8.69
CA ALA A 60 -10.68 -9.61 -8.22
C ALA A 60 -11.54 -9.07 -9.39
N GLY A 61 -11.23 -9.47 -10.63
CA GLY A 61 -11.98 -9.11 -11.82
C GLY A 61 -11.40 -7.94 -12.63
N ALA A 62 -10.21 -7.44 -12.30
CA ALA A 62 -9.52 -6.44 -13.12
C ALA A 62 -9.22 -6.98 -14.52
N ASP A 63 -9.43 -6.14 -15.55
CA ASP A 63 -9.19 -6.48 -16.94
C ASP A 63 -8.07 -5.61 -17.52
N VAL A 64 -6.85 -6.08 -17.35
CA VAL A 64 -5.65 -5.41 -17.88
C VAL A 64 -5.59 -5.45 -19.40
N ASP A 65 -6.16 -6.48 -20.04
CA ASP A 65 -6.17 -6.59 -21.49
C ASP A 65 -7.03 -5.47 -22.10
N HIS A 66 -8.14 -5.12 -21.45
CA HIS A 66 -8.95 -3.97 -21.81
C HIS A 66 -8.17 -2.64 -21.70
N PHE A 67 -7.42 -2.47 -20.59
CA PHE A 67 -6.58 -1.28 -20.40
C PHE A 67 -5.50 -1.17 -21.49
N ILE A 68 -4.80 -2.25 -21.82
CA ILE A 68 -3.78 -2.27 -22.87
C ILE A 68 -4.40 -1.96 -24.25
N ALA A 69 -5.62 -2.44 -24.54
CA ALA A 69 -6.31 -2.22 -25.79
C ALA A 69 -6.71 -0.74 -26.02
N LEU A 70 -6.80 0.07 -24.96
CA LEU A 70 -7.12 1.51 -25.09
C LEU A 70 -6.15 2.28 -25.98
N LYS A 71 -4.93 1.78 -26.20
CA LYS A 71 -3.97 2.39 -27.11
C LYS A 71 -4.50 2.63 -28.52
N GLU A 72 -5.48 1.83 -28.95
CA GLU A 72 -6.12 1.95 -30.26
C GLU A 72 -7.25 3.00 -30.29
N GLU A 73 -7.66 3.50 -29.12
CA GLU A 73 -8.83 4.38 -28.95
C GLU A 73 -8.47 5.79 -28.51
N VAL A 74 -7.27 6.00 -27.94
CA VAL A 74 -6.83 7.30 -27.42
C VAL A 74 -6.06 8.09 -28.46
N ASP A 75 -6.16 9.42 -28.37
CA ASP A 75 -5.50 10.34 -29.32
C ASP A 75 -3.99 10.43 -29.12
N ASP A 76 -3.51 10.30 -27.89
CA ASP A 76 -2.10 10.44 -27.51
C ASP A 76 -1.75 9.54 -26.34
N ILE A 77 -0.51 9.02 -26.34
CA ILE A 77 0.03 8.16 -25.30
C ILE A 77 1.37 8.69 -24.83
N GLN A 78 1.48 8.91 -23.53
CA GLN A 78 2.72 9.34 -22.90
C GLN A 78 3.17 8.33 -21.86
N THR A 79 4.39 7.87 -21.95
CA THR A 79 5.01 6.99 -20.97
C THR A 79 5.81 7.83 -19.97
N LEU A 80 5.47 7.68 -18.68
CA LEU A 80 6.23 8.27 -17.57
C LEU A 80 7.34 7.28 -17.19
N ASP A 81 8.48 7.39 -17.83
CA ASP A 81 9.57 6.41 -17.75
C ASP A 81 10.50 6.60 -16.55
N GLN A 82 10.45 7.73 -15.87
CA GLN A 82 11.32 8.05 -14.73
C GLN A 82 10.70 7.63 -13.41
N SER A 83 11.33 6.70 -12.72
CA SER A 83 10.97 6.38 -11.33
C SER A 83 11.72 7.29 -10.35
N TYR A 84 10.96 7.84 -9.40
CA TYR A 84 11.50 8.53 -8.23
C TYR A 84 11.46 7.65 -6.97
N ARG A 85 10.98 6.42 -7.10
CA ARG A 85 10.79 5.46 -6.01
C ARG A 85 11.79 4.31 -6.07
N ILE A 86 11.96 3.70 -7.22
CA ILE A 86 12.81 2.51 -7.41
C ILE A 86 14.28 2.93 -7.56
N PRO A 87 15.18 2.46 -6.68
CA PRO A 87 16.60 2.70 -6.80
C PRO A 87 17.21 1.90 -7.96
N GLY A 88 18.35 2.35 -8.45
CA GLY A 88 19.15 1.66 -9.46
C GLY A 88 19.80 0.37 -8.96
N GLY A 89 20.61 -0.25 -9.82
CA GLY A 89 21.35 -1.47 -9.52
C GLY A 89 20.46 -2.70 -9.32
N PRO A 90 20.79 -3.58 -8.37
CA PRO A 90 20.18 -4.91 -8.23
C PRO A 90 18.65 -4.92 -8.03
N ILE A 91 18.09 -3.87 -7.42
CA ILE A 91 16.63 -3.76 -7.20
C ILE A 91 15.92 -3.48 -8.53
N HIS A 92 16.46 -2.55 -9.33
CA HIS A 92 15.91 -2.28 -10.65
C HIS A 92 16.03 -3.50 -11.57
N GLU A 93 17.19 -4.16 -11.60
CA GLU A 93 17.41 -5.38 -12.38
C GLU A 93 16.44 -6.48 -12.00
N LEU A 94 16.20 -6.69 -10.71
CA LEU A 94 15.21 -7.67 -10.23
C LEU A 94 13.80 -7.32 -10.72
N SER A 95 13.41 -6.04 -10.64
CA SER A 95 12.08 -5.60 -11.11
C SER A 95 11.92 -5.84 -12.61
N GLN A 96 12.94 -5.49 -13.42
CA GLN A 96 12.93 -5.72 -14.88
C GLN A 96 12.87 -7.21 -15.22
N ASN A 97 13.59 -8.06 -14.49
CA ASN A 97 13.56 -9.51 -14.68
C ASN A 97 12.19 -10.13 -14.33
N ILE A 98 11.45 -9.54 -13.39
CA ILE A 98 10.10 -9.99 -13.03
C ILE A 98 9.11 -9.58 -14.12
N ILE A 99 9.05 -8.30 -14.46
CA ILE A 99 8.09 -7.78 -15.45
C ILE A 99 8.36 -8.32 -16.86
N GLY A 100 9.63 -8.60 -17.20
CA GLY A 100 10.01 -9.21 -18.48
C GLY A 100 9.42 -10.63 -18.71
N LYS A 101 8.82 -11.24 -17.68
CA LYS A 101 8.09 -12.51 -17.80
C LYS A 101 6.62 -12.34 -18.19
N ILE A 102 6.10 -11.13 -18.15
CA ILE A 102 4.72 -10.81 -18.56
C ILE A 102 4.67 -10.79 -20.08
N GLN A 103 3.82 -11.64 -20.67
CA GLN A 103 3.73 -11.78 -22.12
C GLN A 103 2.95 -10.65 -22.79
N ASN A 104 1.82 -10.27 -22.19
CA ASN A 104 0.98 -9.18 -22.70
C ASN A 104 1.18 -7.95 -21.82
N ARG A 105 1.96 -7.00 -22.32
CA ARG A 105 2.28 -5.75 -21.64
C ARG A 105 2.54 -4.64 -22.64
N PHE A 106 2.42 -3.40 -22.19
CA PHE A 106 2.80 -2.24 -22.94
C PHE A 106 4.35 -2.14 -23.00
N ASP A 107 4.91 -1.95 -24.18
CA ASP A 107 6.37 -1.79 -24.31
C ASP A 107 6.80 -0.42 -23.81
N LYS A 108 7.55 -0.41 -22.72
CA LYS A 108 8.01 0.80 -22.05
C LYS A 108 9.37 0.59 -21.40
N VAL A 109 10.18 1.63 -21.42
CA VAL A 109 11.45 1.70 -20.72
C VAL A 109 11.22 2.34 -19.35
N TYR A 110 11.80 1.77 -18.32
CA TYR A 110 11.66 2.24 -16.96
C TYR A 110 13.03 2.63 -16.41
N LYS A 111 13.23 3.90 -16.09
CA LYS A 111 14.48 4.45 -15.56
C LYS A 111 14.41 4.53 -14.05
N PRO A 112 15.37 3.93 -13.32
CA PRO A 112 15.43 4.05 -11.87
C PRO A 112 15.89 5.45 -11.45
N ARG A 113 15.74 5.77 -10.18
CA ARG A 113 16.42 6.94 -9.60
C ARG A 113 17.94 6.71 -9.55
N GLN A 114 18.71 7.78 -9.29
CA GLN A 114 20.18 7.74 -9.39
C GLN A 114 20.84 6.90 -8.29
N GLU A 115 20.25 6.86 -7.09
CA GLU A 115 20.83 6.10 -5.98
C GLU A 115 20.70 4.60 -6.22
N GLU A 116 21.74 3.87 -5.90
CA GLU A 116 21.74 2.41 -5.96
C GLU A 116 21.05 1.79 -4.75
N GLY A 117 20.30 0.74 -4.98
CA GLY A 117 19.70 -0.07 -3.94
C GLY A 117 20.53 -1.30 -3.64
N ILE A 118 20.31 -1.88 -2.46
CA ILE A 118 20.97 -3.11 -2.04
C ILE A 118 19.94 -4.24 -2.00
N LEU A 119 20.24 -5.36 -2.64
CA LEU A 119 19.47 -6.59 -2.58
C LEU A 119 20.25 -7.65 -1.82
N ARG A 120 19.65 -8.18 -0.76
CA ARG A 120 20.20 -9.30 0.01
C ARG A 120 19.19 -10.44 0.06
N ARG A 121 19.68 -11.68 0.10
CA ARG A 121 18.85 -12.87 0.24
C ARG A 121 19.19 -13.57 1.54
N TYR A 122 18.17 -13.97 2.26
CA TYR A 122 18.28 -14.72 3.50
C TYR A 122 17.40 -15.96 3.40
N SER A 123 17.78 -17.03 4.06
CA SER A 123 17.00 -18.26 4.12
C SER A 123 15.92 -18.23 5.20
N ASP A 124 16.11 -17.36 6.19
CA ASP A 124 15.22 -17.22 7.34
C ASP A 124 15.16 -15.76 7.80
N ILE A 125 14.00 -15.34 8.30
CA ILE A 125 13.78 -13.97 8.78
C ILE A 125 14.64 -13.62 10.00
N THR A 126 15.00 -14.60 10.81
CA THR A 126 15.86 -14.40 12.00
C THR A 126 17.28 -13.94 11.66
N GLN A 127 17.71 -14.11 10.41
CA GLN A 127 18.99 -13.62 9.91
C GLN A 127 18.97 -12.13 9.55
N VAL A 128 17.77 -11.49 9.56
CA VAL A 128 17.60 -10.10 9.20
C VAL A 128 17.65 -9.24 10.46
N ASP A 129 18.68 -8.44 10.58
CA ASP A 129 18.74 -7.43 11.66
C ASP A 129 17.85 -6.23 11.29
N MET A 130 16.75 -6.08 12.02
CA MET A 130 15.78 -4.99 11.89
C MET A 130 15.85 -4.01 13.08
N SER A 131 16.91 -4.05 13.88
CA SER A 131 17.08 -3.19 15.08
C SER A 131 17.18 -1.70 14.74
N GLU A 132 17.64 -1.37 13.55
CA GLU A 132 17.82 0.01 13.12
C GLU A 132 17.05 0.30 11.82
N GLY A 133 16.70 1.58 11.63
CA GLY A 133 16.04 2.05 10.43
C GLY A 133 14.50 1.84 10.43
N ARG A 134 13.92 1.90 9.23
CA ARG A 134 12.49 1.71 8.99
C ARG A 134 12.30 0.54 8.03
N TRP A 135 11.60 -0.47 8.50
CA TRP A 135 11.36 -1.70 7.77
C TRP A 135 9.92 -1.84 7.33
N LEU A 136 9.72 -2.35 6.13
CA LEU A 136 8.42 -2.82 5.65
C LEU A 136 8.57 -4.30 5.32
N VAL A 137 7.85 -5.14 6.06
CA VAL A 137 7.81 -6.60 5.82
C VAL A 137 6.56 -6.92 5.02
N LEU A 138 6.74 -7.53 3.86
CA LEU A 138 5.66 -7.92 2.96
C LEU A 138 5.66 -9.44 2.78
N SER A 139 4.46 -10.00 2.65
CA SER A 139 4.28 -11.43 2.39
C SER A 139 3.08 -11.67 1.48
N SER A 140 3.10 -12.78 0.76
CA SER A 140 2.00 -13.21 -0.11
C SER A 140 0.74 -13.64 0.67
N ALA A 141 0.89 -14.05 1.93
CA ALA A 141 -0.21 -14.42 2.80
C ALA A 141 0.05 -14.02 4.26
N ASN A 142 -1.03 -13.68 4.99
CA ASN A 142 -0.93 -13.16 6.36
C ASN A 142 -0.21 -14.11 7.34
N HIS A 143 -0.38 -15.42 7.18
CA HIS A 143 0.24 -16.39 8.10
C HIS A 143 1.77 -16.41 8.03
N PHE A 144 2.37 -16.02 6.90
CA PHE A 144 3.83 -15.88 6.80
C PHE A 144 4.38 -14.65 7.52
N LEU A 145 3.52 -13.74 7.97
CA LEU A 145 3.95 -12.59 8.76
C LEU A 145 4.04 -12.90 10.26
N GLU A 146 3.53 -14.06 10.70
CA GLU A 146 3.59 -14.42 12.12
C GLU A 146 5.03 -14.59 12.59
N ASP A 147 5.90 -15.27 11.81
CA ASP A 147 7.32 -15.42 12.14
C ASP A 147 8.03 -14.08 12.31
N ALA A 148 7.68 -13.08 11.49
CA ALA A 148 8.20 -11.73 11.61
C ALA A 148 7.69 -11.01 12.87
N LYS A 149 6.43 -11.22 13.24
CA LYS A 149 5.83 -10.67 14.45
C LYS A 149 6.48 -11.28 15.69
N ASP A 150 6.61 -12.62 15.71
CA ASP A 150 7.23 -13.36 16.82
C ASP A 150 8.69 -12.92 17.02
N LEU A 151 9.43 -12.70 15.91
CA LEU A 151 10.78 -12.14 15.98
C LEU A 151 10.80 -10.74 16.59
N CYS A 152 9.89 -9.85 16.15
CA CYS A 152 9.79 -8.50 16.72
C CYS A 152 9.44 -8.53 18.22
N GLU A 153 8.53 -9.42 18.66
CA GLU A 153 8.16 -9.59 20.05
C GLU A 153 9.32 -10.13 20.90
N LEU A 154 10.02 -11.14 20.37
CA LEU A 154 11.19 -11.72 21.04
C LEU A 154 12.32 -10.70 21.22
N GLN A 155 12.55 -9.86 20.22
CA GLN A 155 13.59 -8.82 20.26
C GLN A 155 13.15 -7.52 20.94
N GLY A 156 11.87 -7.40 21.31
CA GLY A 156 11.31 -6.18 21.87
C GLY A 156 11.20 -5.03 20.86
N TRP A 157 11.14 -5.34 19.59
CA TRP A 157 11.02 -4.33 18.54
C TRP A 157 9.57 -3.87 18.39
N TYR A 158 9.37 -2.57 18.28
CA TYR A 158 8.08 -1.98 17.98
C TYR A 158 7.69 -2.22 16.53
N TYR A 159 6.47 -2.69 16.28
CA TYR A 159 5.94 -2.88 14.92
C TYR A 159 4.49 -2.41 14.80
N GLN A 160 4.05 -2.24 13.57
CA GLN A 160 2.66 -1.98 13.22
C GLN A 160 2.16 -3.07 12.26
N TYR A 161 1.00 -3.62 12.54
CA TYR A 161 0.35 -4.63 11.71
C TYR A 161 -1.10 -4.26 11.43
N LYS A 162 -1.46 -4.15 10.15
CA LYS A 162 -2.80 -3.74 9.70
C LYS A 162 -3.32 -2.47 10.40
N GLY A 163 -2.47 -1.47 10.54
CA GLY A 163 -2.79 -0.20 11.19
C GLY A 163 -2.86 -0.25 12.73
N ARG A 164 -2.59 -1.41 13.34
CA ARG A 164 -2.54 -1.57 14.80
C ARG A 164 -1.10 -1.63 15.26
N ASN A 165 -0.80 -0.89 16.31
CA ASN A 165 0.51 -0.88 16.93
C ASN A 165 0.69 -2.12 17.83
N SER A 166 1.90 -2.70 17.87
CA SER A 166 2.26 -3.82 18.77
C SER A 166 2.11 -3.45 20.24
N ILE A 167 2.39 -2.18 20.58
CA ILE A 167 2.19 -1.62 21.90
C ILE A 167 1.07 -0.59 21.83
N PRO A 168 -0.04 -0.76 22.59
CA PRO A 168 -1.10 0.24 22.64
C PRO A 168 -0.58 1.60 23.13
N LEU A 169 -1.00 2.68 22.46
CA LEU A 169 -0.59 4.05 22.85
C LEU A 169 -0.85 4.37 24.32
N LYS A 170 -1.97 3.89 24.84
CA LYS A 170 -2.32 4.05 26.26
C LYS A 170 -1.29 3.42 27.20
N LEU A 171 -0.76 2.24 26.85
CA LEU A 171 0.29 1.59 27.64
C LEU A 171 1.59 2.37 27.58
N LEU A 172 1.98 2.90 26.38
CA LEU A 172 3.16 3.76 26.26
C LEU A 172 3.03 5.01 27.13
N LEU A 173 1.85 5.63 27.14
CA LEU A 173 1.57 6.77 28.00
C LEU A 173 1.67 6.41 29.48
N ALA A 174 1.13 5.26 29.89
CA ALA A 174 1.23 4.78 31.26
C ALA A 174 2.69 4.55 31.70
N LEU A 175 3.50 3.93 30.83
CA LEU A 175 4.92 3.73 31.08
C LEU A 175 5.69 5.06 31.17
N ASN A 176 5.42 6.02 30.31
CA ASN A 176 6.04 7.34 30.37
C ASN A 176 5.64 8.10 31.64
N ASN A 177 4.38 8.06 32.03
CA ASN A 177 3.89 8.67 33.25
C ASN A 177 4.52 8.01 34.50
N TRP A 178 4.59 6.67 34.51
CA TRP A 178 5.26 5.93 35.56
C TRP A 178 6.75 6.34 35.69
N GLU A 179 7.47 6.38 34.58
CA GLU A 179 8.88 6.76 34.55
C GLU A 179 9.10 8.22 34.99
N SER A 180 8.20 9.13 34.59
CA SER A 180 8.22 10.52 35.06
C SER A 180 8.03 10.59 36.58
N TRP A 181 7.06 9.84 37.13
CA TRP A 181 6.81 9.77 38.57
C TRP A 181 7.98 9.17 39.34
N ARG A 182 8.54 8.07 38.81
CA ARG A 182 9.73 7.42 39.40
C ARG A 182 10.93 8.36 39.49
N LYS A 183 11.06 9.32 38.58
CA LYS A 183 12.09 10.36 38.57
C LYS A 183 11.74 11.60 39.39
N GLY A 184 10.64 11.59 40.12
CA GLY A 184 10.19 12.70 40.98
C GLY A 184 9.34 13.75 40.27
N GLY A 185 8.86 13.47 39.05
CA GLY A 185 7.90 14.33 38.33
C GLY A 185 6.53 14.34 39.00
N MET A 186 5.80 15.45 38.90
CA MET A 186 4.42 15.55 39.35
C MET A 186 3.48 15.07 38.25
N LEU A 187 2.50 14.25 38.63
CA LEU A 187 1.45 13.73 37.76
C LEU A 187 0.09 14.31 38.11
N ASN A 188 -0.73 14.57 37.12
CA ASN A 188 -2.13 14.94 37.31
C ASN A 188 -3.00 13.67 37.55
N HIS A 189 -4.27 13.86 37.91
CA HIS A 189 -5.19 12.77 38.22
C HIS A 189 -5.40 11.80 37.03
N LEU A 190 -5.44 12.31 35.79
CA LEU A 190 -5.63 11.47 34.60
C LEU A 190 -4.40 10.62 34.28
N GLU A 191 -3.21 11.17 34.48
CA GLU A 191 -1.93 10.45 34.32
C GLU A 191 -1.79 9.34 35.35
N ILE A 192 -2.16 9.62 36.61
CA ILE A 192 -2.19 8.60 37.65
C ILE A 192 -3.21 7.49 37.32
N LYS A 193 -4.43 7.87 36.94
CA LYS A 193 -5.45 6.91 36.52
C LYS A 193 -4.98 6.00 35.39
N ASN A 194 -4.31 6.56 34.39
CA ASN A 194 -3.76 5.81 33.26
C ASN A 194 -2.74 4.76 33.71
N ILE A 195 -1.88 5.07 34.68
CA ILE A 195 -0.94 4.11 35.28
C ILE A 195 -1.72 2.97 35.96
N TYR A 196 -2.70 3.30 36.79
CA TYR A 196 -3.48 2.30 37.56
C TYR A 196 -4.25 1.33 36.66
N GLU A 197 -4.65 1.73 35.44
CA GLU A 197 -5.30 0.83 34.49
C GLU A 197 -4.43 -0.36 34.06
N TYR A 198 -3.10 -0.25 34.21
CA TYR A 198 -2.13 -1.29 33.84
C TYR A 198 -1.44 -1.97 35.03
N LEU A 199 -1.70 -1.52 36.23
CA LEU A 199 -1.21 -2.22 37.43
C LEU A 199 -2.11 -3.42 37.75
N GLY A 200 -1.50 -4.58 37.99
CA GLY A 200 -2.23 -5.74 38.46
C GLY A 200 -2.82 -5.52 39.86
N SER A 201 -3.91 -6.22 40.16
CA SER A 201 -4.60 -6.13 41.46
C SER A 201 -3.69 -6.39 42.67
N ASN A 202 -2.61 -7.17 42.48
CA ASN A 202 -1.65 -7.52 43.53
C ASN A 202 -0.62 -6.41 43.83
N VAL A 203 -0.65 -5.30 43.14
CA VAL A 203 0.26 -4.15 43.33
C VAL A 203 -0.45 -3.04 44.11
N LEU A 204 -1.76 -3.19 44.37
CA LEU A 204 -2.61 -2.19 45.02
C LEU A 204 -2.92 -2.52 46.49
N GLU A 205 -2.38 -3.64 47.00
CA GLU A 205 -2.35 -4.00 48.41
C GLU A 205 -1.02 -3.54 49.07
#